data_27f87552b341599e7a2a704519a5c4cb
#
_entry.id   27f87552b341599e7a2a704519a5c4cb
#
_cell.length_a   1.000
_cell.length_b   1.000
_cell.length_c   1.000
_cell.angle_alpha   90.00
_cell.angle_beta   90.00
_cell.angle_gamma   90.00
#
_symmetry.space_group_name_H-M   'P 1'
#
loop_
_entity.id
_entity.type
_entity.pdbx_description
1 polymer ?
#
loop_
_entity_poly.entity_id
_entity_poly.type
_entity_poly.pdbx_seq_one_letter_code
_entity_poly.pdbx_strand_id
1 'polypeptide(L)'
;MYGRIVYNPTAGPRDAHRELHRVCEELRKRGWKIDIVSTKVRGDAERLARGAAEAGMDAVWVAGGDGTVCEVVNGLVHSQTTMGVLPIGTGNIWAKQL
;
A
#
# COMPACT_ATOMS: atom_id res chain seq x y z
N MET A 1 -8.37 12.90 5.68
CA MET A 1 -8.42 11.98 4.53
C MET A 1 -8.22 10.54 4.99
N TYR A 2 -8.79 9.62 4.27
CA TYR A 2 -8.72 8.20 4.58
C TYR A 2 -7.87 7.47 3.57
N GLY A 3 -7.03 6.56 4.03
CA GLY A 3 -6.21 5.74 3.15
C GLY A 3 -5.97 4.36 3.70
N ARG A 4 -5.56 3.45 2.83
CA ARG A 4 -5.26 2.07 3.19
C ARG A 4 -3.89 1.72 2.66
N ILE A 5 -3.09 1.07 3.49
CA ILE A 5 -1.82 0.50 3.06
C ILE A 5 -2.04 -0.99 2.88
N VAL A 6 -1.85 -1.47 1.64
CA VAL A 6 -1.92 -2.90 1.32
C VAL A 6 -0.49 -3.43 1.34
N TYR A 7 -0.21 -4.37 2.20
CA TYR A 7 1.13 -4.83 2.48
C TYR A 7 1.24 -6.34 2.25
N ASN A 8 2.22 -6.73 1.45
CA ASN A 8 2.56 -8.14 1.26
C ASN A 8 3.74 -8.49 2.16
N PRO A 9 3.52 -9.24 3.26
CA PRO A 9 4.59 -9.50 4.23
C PRO A 9 5.69 -10.44 3.71
N THR A 10 5.46 -11.14 2.61
CA THR A 10 6.47 -12.04 2.05
C THR A 10 7.40 -11.35 1.07
N ALA A 11 7.12 -10.11 0.72
CA ALA A 11 7.88 -9.35 -0.27
C ALA A 11 8.76 -8.32 0.43
N GLY A 12 9.94 -8.70 0.87
CA GLY A 12 10.86 -7.73 1.38
C GLY A 12 11.63 -8.17 2.62
N PRO A 13 12.55 -7.33 3.08
CA PRO A 13 13.41 -7.64 4.21
C PRO A 13 12.65 -7.62 5.53
N ARG A 14 13.32 -8.11 6.57
CA ARG A 14 12.73 -8.23 7.91
C ARG A 14 12.27 -6.90 8.50
N ASP A 15 12.95 -5.81 8.17
CA ASP A 15 12.62 -4.49 8.73
C ASP A 15 11.59 -3.74 7.90
N ALA A 16 11.02 -4.36 6.89
CA ALA A 16 9.93 -3.74 6.12
C ALA A 16 8.79 -3.33 7.03
N HIS A 17 8.51 -4.12 8.05
CA HIS A 17 7.45 -3.84 9.01
C HIS A 17 7.72 -2.54 9.78
N ARG A 18 8.97 -2.32 10.17
CA ARG A 18 9.37 -1.10 10.88
C ARG A 18 9.24 0.13 9.97
N GLU A 19 9.66 0.01 8.72
CA GLU A 19 9.53 1.09 7.76
C GLU A 19 8.06 1.41 7.50
N LEU A 20 7.23 0.38 7.45
CA LEU A 20 5.80 0.54 7.25
C LEU A 20 5.17 1.36 8.37
N HIS A 21 5.53 1.07 9.61
CA HIS A 21 5.03 1.82 10.74
C HIS A 21 5.48 3.29 10.70
N ARG A 22 6.72 3.52 10.28
CA ARG A 22 7.25 4.87 10.18
C ARG A 22 6.48 5.68 9.14
N VAL A 23 6.21 5.08 7.99
CA VAL A 23 5.44 5.75 6.93
C VAL A 23 4.03 6.04 7.42
N CYS A 24 3.42 5.08 8.08
CA CYS A 24 2.07 5.23 8.62
C CYS A 24 1.99 6.40 9.61
N GLU A 25 2.98 6.53 10.48
CA GLU A 25 3.02 7.63 11.44
C GLU A 25 3.18 8.98 10.76
N GLU A 26 4.02 9.04 9.72
CA GLU A 26 4.18 10.27 8.96
C GLU A 26 2.88 10.70 8.28
N LEU A 27 2.16 9.76 7.73
CA LEU A 27 0.88 10.06 7.10
C LEU A 27 -0.14 10.53 8.13
N ARG A 28 -0.16 9.90 9.29
CA ARG A 28 -1.06 10.31 10.37
C ARG A 28 -0.77 11.73 10.86
N LYS A 29 0.50 12.09 10.94
CA LYS A 29 0.89 13.45 11.31
C LYS A 29 0.39 14.49 10.30
N ARG A 30 0.20 14.08 9.06
CA ARG A 30 -0.30 14.95 7.99
C ARG A 30 -1.83 14.93 7.85
N GLY A 31 -2.50 14.32 8.81
CA GLY A 31 -3.96 14.31 8.86
C GLY A 31 -4.63 13.12 8.23
N TRP A 32 -3.87 12.10 7.83
CA TRP A 32 -4.44 10.89 7.26
C TRP A 32 -4.93 9.95 8.33
N LYS A 33 -6.08 9.33 8.09
CA LYS A 33 -6.53 8.17 8.85
C LYS A 33 -6.17 6.95 8.02
N ILE A 34 -5.29 6.12 8.54
CA ILE A 34 -4.68 5.02 7.78
C ILE A 34 -5.00 3.69 8.44
N ASP A 35 -5.46 2.72 7.64
CA ASP A 35 -5.44 1.33 8.08
C ASP A 35 -4.35 0.58 7.28
N ILE A 36 -3.83 -0.46 7.89
CA ILE A 36 -2.80 -1.30 7.28
C ILE A 36 -3.39 -2.69 7.19
N VAL A 37 -3.44 -3.25 5.98
CA VAL A 37 -3.96 -4.59 5.74
C VAL A 37 -2.91 -5.42 5.05
N SER A 38 -2.74 -6.65 5.49
CA SER A 38 -1.75 -7.54 4.88
C SER A 38 -2.43 -8.55 3.97
N THR A 39 -1.71 -8.95 2.92
CA THR A 39 -2.17 -9.98 2.01
C THR A 39 -1.68 -11.34 2.48
N LYS A 40 -2.42 -12.38 2.15
CA LYS A 40 -2.07 -13.76 2.50
C LYS A 40 -1.93 -14.62 1.26
N VAL A 41 -2.80 -14.41 0.28
CA VAL A 41 -2.81 -15.22 -0.93
C VAL A 41 -3.03 -14.32 -2.14
N ARG A 42 -2.80 -14.88 -3.33
CA ARG A 42 -3.03 -14.18 -4.58
C ARG A 42 -4.49 -13.71 -4.65
N GLY A 43 -4.70 -12.50 -5.12
CA GLY A 43 -6.02 -11.90 -5.23
C GLY A 43 -6.40 -11.04 -4.05
N ASP A 44 -5.75 -11.18 -2.91
CA ASP A 44 -6.07 -10.40 -1.72
C ASP A 44 -5.87 -8.91 -1.95
N ALA A 45 -4.76 -8.54 -2.61
CA ALA A 45 -4.46 -7.12 -2.80
C ALA A 45 -5.50 -6.45 -3.70
N GLU A 46 -5.97 -7.14 -4.73
CA GLU A 46 -7.03 -6.62 -5.58
C GLU A 46 -8.32 -6.42 -4.79
N ARG A 47 -8.70 -7.42 -4.00
CA ARG A 47 -9.91 -7.36 -3.19
C ARG A 47 -9.84 -6.24 -2.15
N LEU A 48 -8.70 -6.11 -1.49
CA LEU A 48 -8.52 -5.08 -0.46
C LEU A 48 -8.50 -3.67 -1.07
N ALA A 49 -7.91 -3.52 -2.23
CA ALA A 49 -7.91 -2.24 -2.94
C ALA A 49 -9.33 -1.88 -3.42
N ARG A 50 -10.05 -2.85 -3.97
CA ARG A 50 -11.42 -2.61 -4.40
C ARG A 50 -12.31 -2.22 -3.22
N GLY A 51 -12.12 -2.87 -2.08
CA GLY A 51 -12.84 -2.51 -0.87
C GLY A 51 -12.59 -1.09 -0.43
N ALA A 52 -11.35 -0.62 -0.54
CA ALA A 52 -11.01 0.75 -0.21
C ALA A 52 -11.69 1.74 -1.17
N ALA A 53 -11.69 1.42 -2.46
CA ALA A 53 -12.35 2.25 -3.47
C ALA A 53 -13.85 2.32 -3.23
N GLU A 54 -14.47 1.19 -2.93
CA GLU A 54 -15.91 1.13 -2.64
C GLU A 54 -16.27 1.88 -1.37
N ALA A 55 -15.38 1.92 -0.41
CA ALA A 55 -15.57 2.67 0.81
C ALA A 55 -15.32 4.17 0.64
N GLY A 56 -14.89 4.60 -0.54
CA GLY A 56 -14.64 6.01 -0.79
C GLY A 56 -13.33 6.53 -0.21
N MET A 57 -12.36 5.65 0.02
CA MET A 57 -11.08 6.10 0.53
C MET A 57 -10.35 6.97 -0.48
N ASP A 58 -9.56 7.91 0.01
CA ASP A 58 -8.85 8.86 -0.84
C ASP A 58 -7.65 8.24 -1.52
N ALA A 59 -6.97 7.31 -0.86
CA ALA A 59 -5.77 6.72 -1.42
C ALA A 59 -5.55 5.29 -0.92
N VAL A 60 -4.88 4.50 -1.76
CA VAL A 60 -4.35 3.18 -1.40
C VAL A 60 -2.87 3.20 -1.72
N TRP A 61 -2.05 2.88 -0.74
CA TRP A 61 -0.61 2.70 -0.93
C TRP A 61 -0.32 1.21 -0.93
N VAL A 62 0.57 0.79 -1.82
CA VAL A 62 0.95 -0.61 -1.91
C VAL A 62 2.40 -0.79 -1.50
N ALA A 63 2.63 -1.76 -0.63
CA ALA A 63 3.97 -2.16 -0.18
C ALA A 63 4.15 -3.63 -0.53
N GLY A 64 4.83 -3.90 -1.62
CA GLY A 64 5.02 -5.26 -2.12
C GLY A 64 5.73 -5.26 -3.45
N GLY A 65 5.77 -6.41 -4.09
CA GLY A 65 6.39 -6.55 -5.39
C GLY A 65 5.43 -6.24 -6.54
N ASP A 66 5.91 -6.47 -7.76
CA ASP A 66 5.16 -6.13 -8.97
C ASP A 66 3.79 -6.79 -9.03
N GLY A 67 3.70 -8.03 -8.59
CA GLY A 67 2.42 -8.74 -8.58
C GLY A 67 1.39 -8.08 -7.68
N THR A 68 1.83 -7.63 -6.51
CA THR A 68 0.95 -6.92 -5.57
C THR A 68 0.50 -5.59 -6.15
N VAL A 69 1.43 -4.87 -6.79
CA VAL A 69 1.12 -3.60 -7.44
C VAL A 69 0.07 -3.81 -8.53
N CYS A 70 0.24 -4.83 -9.37
CA CYS A 70 -0.73 -5.14 -10.42
C CYS A 70 -2.11 -5.44 -9.85
N GLU A 71 -2.19 -6.18 -8.77
CA GLU A 71 -3.46 -6.48 -8.13
C GLU A 71 -4.15 -5.21 -7.62
N VAL A 72 -3.39 -4.32 -7.00
CA VAL A 72 -3.95 -3.07 -6.51
C VAL A 72 -4.45 -2.22 -7.67
N VAL A 73 -3.69 -2.13 -8.76
CA VAL A 73 -4.14 -1.39 -9.95
C VAL A 73 -5.49 -1.94 -10.43
N ASN A 74 -5.60 -3.25 -10.53
CA ASN A 74 -6.85 -3.88 -10.96
C ASN A 74 -8.01 -3.59 -10.01
N GLY A 75 -7.73 -3.55 -8.72
CA GLY A 75 -8.75 -3.25 -7.73
C GLY A 75 -9.23 -1.81 -7.77
N LEU A 76 -8.38 -0.89 -8.21
CA LEU A 76 -8.70 0.54 -8.24
C LEU A 76 -9.18 1.03 -9.60
N VAL A 77 -9.22 0.16 -10.60
CA VAL A 77 -9.63 0.54 -11.95
C VAL A 77 -11.05 1.13 -11.92
N HIS A 78 -11.24 2.21 -12.66
CA HIS A 78 -12.51 2.94 -12.72
C HIS A 78 -12.92 3.60 -11.41
N SER A 79 -12.02 3.73 -10.44
CA SER A 79 -12.30 4.45 -9.21
C SER A 79 -11.56 5.78 -9.21
N GLN A 80 -11.89 6.64 -8.26
CA GLN A 80 -11.19 7.92 -8.07
C GLN A 80 -10.16 7.85 -6.96
N THR A 81 -9.96 6.66 -6.38
CA THR A 81 -8.97 6.46 -5.33
C THR A 81 -7.57 6.52 -5.93
N THR A 82 -6.73 7.34 -5.36
CA THR A 82 -5.34 7.51 -5.82
C THR A 82 -4.49 6.34 -5.34
N MET A 83 -3.59 5.88 -6.19
CA MET A 83 -2.64 4.84 -5.82
C MET A 83 -1.25 5.42 -5.65
N GLY A 84 -0.58 5.01 -4.57
CA GLY A 84 0.83 5.28 -4.37
C GLY A 84 1.58 3.99 -4.12
N VAL A 85 2.87 3.97 -4.44
CA VAL A 85 3.73 2.82 -4.16
C VAL A 85 4.71 3.20 -3.08
N LEU A 86 4.77 2.42 -2.01
CA LEU A 86 5.72 2.64 -0.94
C LEU A 86 7.02 1.87 -1.23
N PRO A 87 8.17 2.51 -1.06
CA PRO A 87 9.46 1.88 -1.36
C PRO A 87 9.93 0.92 -0.28
N ILE A 88 9.03 0.11 0.24
CA ILE A 88 9.33 -0.82 1.32
C ILE A 88 9.63 -2.18 0.71
N GLY A 89 10.76 -2.76 1.08
CA GLY A 89 11.18 -4.05 0.56
C GLY A 89 11.98 -3.98 -0.73
N THR A 90 11.95 -2.85 -1.43
CA THR A 90 12.80 -2.60 -2.58
C THR A 90 13.95 -1.64 -2.23
N GLY A 91 13.83 -1.03 -1.09
CA GLY A 91 14.86 -0.24 -0.38
C GLY A 91 15.78 0.61 -1.24
N ASN A 92 16.91 0.06 -1.58
CA ASN A 92 17.98 0.81 -2.21
C ASN A 92 17.65 1.35 -3.59
N ILE A 93 16.78 0.67 -4.32
CA ILE A 93 16.41 1.09 -5.66
C ILE A 93 15.65 2.42 -5.59
N TRP A 94 14.74 2.51 -4.66
CA TRP A 94 13.96 3.73 -4.45
C TRP A 94 14.83 4.88 -3.98
N ALA A 95 15.75 4.61 -3.06
CA ALA A 95 16.66 5.63 -2.57
C ALA A 95 17.48 6.26 -3.69
N LYS A 96 17.84 5.48 -4.70
CA LYS A 96 18.59 5.97 -5.83
C LYS A 96 17.77 6.82 -6.80
N GLN A 97 16.47 6.60 -6.85
CA GLN A 97 15.59 7.33 -7.76
C GLN A 97 15.08 8.63 -7.16
N LEU A 98 15.11 8.71 -5.88
CA LEU A 98 14.64 9.89 -5.16
C LEU A 98 15.77 10.87 -4.92
#